data_a3badb2061d5ff39e7406e825225fb03
#
_entry.id   a3badb2061d5ff39e7406e825225fb03
#
_cell.length_a   1.000
_cell.length_b   1.000
_cell.length_c   1.000
_cell.angle_alpha   90.00
_cell.angle_beta   90.00
_cell.angle_gamma   90.00
#
_symmetry.space_group_name_H-M   'P 1'
#
loop_
_entity.id
_entity.type
_entity.pdbx_description
1 polymer ?
#
loop_
_entity_poly.entity_id
_entity_poly.type
_entity_poly.pdbx_seq_one_letter_code
_entity_poly.pdbx_strand_id
1 'polypeptide(L)'
;MGCKKDINQQIEALLSQAQTVINETAVPVDERIQRVADIYRQAEKLADENDLEDQMKESLLVNSARFFAEYGKYKEALSRFTLLVTLRESLYGMEHSVTATAYHDFGEVCRILCDYPKALDYNQKALDIRSRVYGEKHAETATSYNDTGLVYFFLGDYDKALELISKAKAIREEVVGNNHVDMAESYLSLGLLWFKQEDYSTAYESYSNALTITEKILGTENRKTAVAYYGIGLTDLFLAKCKDAVNNISKAKDIYEKTMGMHHPETAMVYVGMGIIFSSVKGYSKALEYYTKSLEITKEAFGDEHINTAGSYCALGLLKQDMGELEEAVECLEKSLNINEKVLGLAHPDTADSYNTMGSYYYSQDNIVKAYEYYVNAYEFYKMCPSSEFINNKIKEAKANMESLEYKEGEETVGTRDLFLETLTKIGCQYEIDPDEGYISFGYQGENFVASATNDEWYVRIWDTYWGHVELYDVDEFSRLRKAVNHANLNCTTMTVYTINEEGKTVDVHCKSKFPFISQIPNLDDYLRNELGDFFNAHHFVGSEMAKLREQEQEDNTQAN
;
A
#
# COMPACT_ATOMS: atom_id res chain seq x y z
N MET A 1 14.31 49.35 4.60
CA MET A 1 15.52 48.55 4.91
C MET A 1 15.64 48.17 6.39
N GLY A 2 15.40 49.08 7.37
CA GLY A 2 15.50 48.71 8.79
C GLY A 2 14.53 47.64 9.26
N CYS A 3 13.28 47.70 8.85
CA CYS A 3 12.23 46.74 9.26
C CYS A 3 12.47 45.31 8.75
N LYS A 4 12.91 45.14 7.47
CA LYS A 4 13.22 43.79 6.92
C LYS A 4 14.42 43.14 7.64
N LYS A 5 15.44 43.92 7.99
CA LYS A 5 16.62 43.41 8.71
C LYS A 5 16.25 42.95 10.13
N ASP A 6 15.32 43.62 10.77
CA ASP A 6 14.82 43.28 12.11
C ASP A 6 14.01 41.98 12.08
N ILE A 7 13.15 41.79 11.07
CA ILE A 7 12.36 40.57 10.88
C ILE A 7 13.27 39.36 10.59
N ASN A 8 14.24 39.47 9.68
CA ASN A 8 15.21 38.41 9.41
C ASN A 8 15.96 37.98 10.68
N GLN A 9 16.39 38.95 11.52
CA GLN A 9 17.03 38.64 12.80
C GLN A 9 16.10 37.91 13.78
N GLN A 10 14.81 38.25 13.80
CA GLN A 10 13.84 37.56 14.63
C GLN A 10 13.64 36.09 14.17
N ILE A 11 13.57 35.84 12.86
CA ILE A 11 13.47 34.48 12.32
C ILE A 11 14.75 33.69 12.60
N GLU A 12 15.94 34.25 12.40
CA GLU A 12 17.20 33.60 12.77
C GLU A 12 17.25 33.23 14.25
N ALA A 13 16.76 34.11 15.13
CA ALA A 13 16.66 33.82 16.55
C ALA A 13 15.71 32.65 16.85
N LEU A 14 14.57 32.59 16.18
CA LEU A 14 13.62 31.46 16.30
C LEU A 14 14.23 30.14 15.78
N LEU A 15 14.93 30.15 14.64
CA LEU A 15 15.63 28.97 14.12
C LEU A 15 16.72 28.49 15.10
N SER A 16 17.50 29.42 15.69
CA SER A 16 18.50 29.10 16.71
C SER A 16 17.85 28.54 17.98
N GLN A 17 16.70 29.10 18.39
CA GLN A 17 15.92 28.60 19.51
C GLN A 17 15.42 27.17 19.25
N ALA A 18 14.88 26.89 18.06
CA ALA A 18 14.45 25.56 17.67
C ALA A 18 15.59 24.55 17.82
N GLN A 19 16.78 24.88 17.30
CA GLN A 19 17.97 24.03 17.43
C GLN A 19 18.40 23.82 18.89
N THR A 20 18.24 24.82 19.73
CA THR A 20 18.55 24.70 21.17
C THR A 20 17.54 23.76 21.86
N VAL A 21 16.25 24.00 21.65
CA VAL A 21 15.18 23.22 22.29
C VAL A 21 15.22 21.74 21.91
N ILE A 22 15.49 21.39 20.64
CA ILE A 22 15.53 19.98 20.23
C ILE A 22 16.67 19.21 20.92
N ASN A 23 17.74 19.91 21.32
CA ASN A 23 18.90 19.34 22.01
C ASN A 23 18.78 19.32 23.56
N GLU A 24 17.68 19.79 24.13
CA GLU A 24 17.44 19.80 25.58
C GLU A 24 17.18 18.39 26.11
N THR A 25 18.21 17.63 26.45
CA THR A 25 18.09 16.23 26.90
C THR A 25 17.34 16.04 28.22
N ALA A 26 17.17 17.09 29.01
CA ALA A 26 16.40 17.07 30.26
C ALA A 26 14.88 17.07 30.06
N VAL A 27 14.40 17.41 28.87
CA VAL A 27 12.98 17.46 28.51
C VAL A 27 12.62 16.23 27.69
N PRO A 28 11.45 15.60 27.92
CA PRO A 28 10.98 14.47 27.11
C PRO A 28 10.95 14.81 25.62
N VAL A 29 11.29 13.84 24.76
CA VAL A 29 11.46 14.09 23.32
C VAL A 29 10.16 14.57 22.67
N ASP A 30 9.00 13.99 23.01
CA ASP A 30 7.70 14.42 22.47
C ASP A 30 7.39 15.87 22.80
N GLU A 31 7.73 16.34 24.02
CA GLU A 31 7.55 17.74 24.42
C GLU A 31 8.51 18.67 23.65
N ARG A 32 9.76 18.25 23.44
CA ARG A 32 10.71 19.01 22.61
C ARG A 32 10.23 19.16 21.17
N ILE A 33 9.75 18.08 20.58
CA ILE A 33 9.20 18.07 19.21
C ILE A 33 8.03 19.07 19.11
N GLN A 34 7.12 19.06 20.08
CA GLN A 34 5.98 19.97 20.08
C GLN A 34 6.43 21.42 20.19
N ARG A 35 7.34 21.74 21.12
CA ARG A 35 7.88 23.09 21.28
C ARG A 35 8.58 23.60 20.03
N VAL A 36 9.38 22.75 19.37
CA VAL A 36 10.07 23.11 18.12
C VAL A 36 9.08 23.31 16.98
N ALA A 37 8.05 22.46 16.87
CA ALA A 37 7.00 22.66 15.89
C ALA A 37 6.29 24.01 16.04
N ASP A 38 5.99 24.41 17.28
CA ASP A 38 5.36 25.70 17.56
C ASP A 38 6.29 26.89 17.23
N ILE A 39 7.61 26.75 17.46
CA ILE A 39 8.60 27.75 17.05
C ILE A 39 8.63 27.90 15.52
N TYR A 40 8.65 26.79 14.76
CA TYR A 40 8.59 26.87 13.29
C TYR A 40 7.29 27.51 12.79
N ARG A 41 6.13 27.13 13.34
CA ARG A 41 4.84 27.76 12.98
C ARG A 41 4.83 29.26 13.29
N GLN A 42 5.45 29.68 14.40
CA GLN A 42 5.60 31.10 14.73
C GLN A 42 6.51 31.82 13.72
N ALA A 43 7.64 31.22 13.34
CA ALA A 43 8.54 31.77 12.34
C ALA A 43 7.89 31.89 10.96
N GLU A 44 7.11 30.88 10.54
CA GLU A 44 6.36 30.87 9.29
C GLU A 44 5.27 31.96 9.28
N LYS A 45 4.51 32.09 10.36
CA LYS A 45 3.52 33.17 10.49
C LYS A 45 4.17 34.56 10.36
N LEU A 46 5.32 34.75 11.00
CA LEU A 46 6.08 36.00 10.89
C LEU A 46 6.58 36.23 9.46
N ALA A 47 6.93 35.15 8.76
CA ALA A 47 7.34 35.17 7.36
C ALA A 47 6.20 35.56 6.42
N ASP A 48 5.01 35.03 6.64
CA ASP A 48 3.82 35.30 5.83
C ASP A 48 3.30 36.74 5.98
N GLU A 49 3.44 37.31 7.19
CA GLU A 49 3.03 38.67 7.48
C GLU A 49 4.04 39.74 6.95
N ASN A 50 5.20 39.30 6.48
CA ASN A 50 6.28 40.20 6.08
C ASN A 50 6.95 39.73 4.78
N ASP A 51 7.46 40.70 4.00
CA ASP A 51 8.20 40.41 2.78
C ASP A 51 9.67 40.09 3.11
N LEU A 52 10.00 38.79 3.23
CA LEU A 52 11.34 38.30 3.54
C LEU A 52 12.24 38.28 2.31
N GLU A 53 13.56 38.28 2.58
CA GLU A 53 14.56 37.92 1.57
C GLU A 53 14.45 36.43 1.20
N ASP A 54 14.63 36.12 -0.09
CA ASP A 54 14.47 34.76 -0.59
C ASP A 54 15.38 33.73 0.09
N GLN A 55 16.61 34.17 0.44
CA GLN A 55 17.54 33.31 1.18
C GLN A 55 17.03 32.95 2.58
N MET A 56 16.34 33.87 3.26
CA MET A 56 15.74 33.62 4.56
C MET A 56 14.50 32.69 4.43
N LYS A 57 13.67 32.92 3.41
CA LYS A 57 12.54 32.02 3.08
C LYS A 57 13.02 30.60 2.82
N GLU A 58 14.09 30.46 2.02
CA GLU A 58 14.67 29.14 1.72
C GLU A 58 15.19 28.47 3.01
N SER A 59 15.94 29.18 3.84
CA SER A 59 16.45 28.64 5.09
C SER A 59 15.34 28.18 6.03
N LEU A 60 14.29 28.97 6.20
CA LEU A 60 13.13 28.61 7.02
C LEU A 60 12.43 27.36 6.47
N LEU A 61 12.15 27.31 5.16
CA LEU A 61 11.48 26.17 4.53
C LEU A 61 12.32 24.90 4.62
N VAL A 62 13.63 24.96 4.40
CA VAL A 62 14.52 23.79 4.52
C VAL A 62 14.50 23.22 5.93
N ASN A 63 14.66 24.09 6.93
CA ASN A 63 14.74 23.64 8.32
C ASN A 63 13.39 23.11 8.82
N SER A 64 12.29 23.82 8.54
CA SER A 64 10.97 23.40 8.98
C SER A 64 10.50 22.13 8.24
N ALA A 65 10.67 22.04 6.90
CA ALA A 65 10.27 20.87 6.13
C ALA A 65 10.98 19.60 6.60
N ARG A 66 12.31 19.67 6.78
CA ARG A 66 13.10 18.53 7.26
C ARG A 66 12.74 18.14 8.68
N PHE A 67 12.54 19.11 9.57
CA PHE A 67 12.11 18.85 10.93
C PHE A 67 10.77 18.10 10.95
N PHE A 68 9.77 18.59 10.22
CA PHE A 68 8.46 17.94 10.19
C PHE A 68 8.51 16.54 9.54
N ALA A 69 9.34 16.34 8.52
CA ALA A 69 9.58 15.02 7.93
C ALA A 69 10.29 14.08 8.90
N GLU A 70 11.32 14.54 9.59
CA GLU A 70 12.09 13.74 10.55
C GLU A 70 11.24 13.25 11.72
N TYR A 71 10.30 14.08 12.20
CA TYR A 71 9.45 13.75 13.35
C TYR A 71 8.03 13.31 12.97
N GLY A 72 7.85 12.76 11.76
CA GLY A 72 6.63 12.04 11.35
C GLY A 72 5.42 12.94 11.05
N LYS A 73 5.59 14.25 10.95
CA LYS A 73 4.53 15.19 10.56
C LYS A 73 4.51 15.40 9.05
N TYR A 74 4.33 14.30 8.30
CA TYR A 74 4.56 14.27 6.85
C TYR A 74 3.65 15.18 6.02
N LYS A 75 2.40 15.39 6.44
CA LYS A 75 1.47 16.32 5.76
C LYS A 75 1.96 17.78 5.88
N GLU A 76 2.50 18.13 7.05
CA GLU A 76 3.11 19.43 7.28
C GLU A 76 4.43 19.59 6.50
N ALA A 77 5.25 18.55 6.45
CA ALA A 77 6.45 18.52 5.64
C ALA A 77 6.16 18.67 4.14
N LEU A 78 5.15 17.96 3.62
CA LEU A 78 4.76 18.00 2.21
C LEU A 78 4.42 19.42 1.75
N SER A 79 3.65 20.17 2.53
CA SER A 79 3.28 21.54 2.19
C SER A 79 4.51 22.45 2.08
N ARG A 80 5.49 22.28 2.97
CA ARG A 80 6.72 23.06 2.99
C ARG A 80 7.67 22.69 1.87
N PHE A 81 7.82 21.40 1.59
CA PHE A 81 8.61 20.95 0.44
C PHE A 81 8.01 21.42 -0.88
N THR A 82 6.68 21.50 -1.01
CA THR A 82 6.03 22.09 -2.20
C THR A 82 6.46 23.54 -2.40
N LEU A 83 6.45 24.33 -1.34
CA LEU A 83 6.91 25.73 -1.40
C LEU A 83 8.41 25.82 -1.67
N LEU A 84 9.21 24.97 -1.05
CA LEU A 84 10.67 24.93 -1.23
C LEU A 84 11.05 24.57 -2.66
N VAL A 85 10.39 23.59 -3.25
CA VAL A 85 10.59 23.21 -4.66
C VAL A 85 10.33 24.41 -5.57
N THR A 86 9.17 25.06 -5.43
CA THR A 86 8.79 26.22 -6.24
C THR A 86 9.80 27.39 -6.07
N LEU A 87 10.24 27.64 -4.84
CA LEU A 87 11.22 28.69 -4.56
C LEU A 87 12.57 28.37 -5.22
N ARG A 88 13.08 27.15 -5.08
CA ARG A 88 14.36 26.74 -5.66
C ARG A 88 14.36 26.71 -7.19
N GLU A 89 13.26 26.29 -7.79
CA GLU A 89 13.06 26.36 -9.24
C GLU A 89 13.15 27.82 -9.73
N SER A 90 12.56 28.76 -8.99
CA SER A 90 12.61 30.19 -9.29
C SER A 90 13.99 30.79 -9.11
N LEU A 91 14.72 30.42 -8.03
CA LEU A 91 16.01 31.02 -7.69
C LEU A 91 17.19 30.46 -8.49
N TYR A 92 17.21 29.14 -8.64
CA TYR A 92 18.36 28.41 -9.20
C TYR A 92 18.06 27.77 -10.56
N GLY A 93 16.78 27.65 -10.92
CA GLY A 93 16.33 26.90 -12.10
C GLY A 93 16.14 25.40 -11.83
N MET A 94 15.42 24.76 -12.75
CA MET A 94 15.01 23.34 -12.62
C MET A 94 16.18 22.36 -12.76
N GLU A 95 17.33 22.79 -13.33
CA GLU A 95 18.47 21.92 -13.63
C GLU A 95 19.62 22.07 -12.61
N HIS A 96 19.38 22.74 -11.50
CA HIS A 96 20.42 23.02 -10.50
C HIS A 96 20.48 21.94 -9.43
N SER A 97 21.68 21.61 -8.94
CA SER A 97 21.87 20.58 -7.89
C SER A 97 21.13 20.86 -6.59
N VAL A 98 20.97 22.13 -6.21
CA VAL A 98 20.20 22.54 -5.02
C VAL A 98 18.71 22.23 -5.22
N THR A 99 18.19 22.43 -6.43
CA THR A 99 16.81 22.08 -6.80
C THR A 99 16.62 20.55 -6.80
N ALA A 100 17.62 19.78 -7.28
CA ALA A 100 17.60 18.33 -7.22
C ALA A 100 17.50 17.79 -5.78
N THR A 101 18.12 18.47 -4.80
CA THR A 101 17.98 18.10 -3.38
C THR A 101 16.53 18.32 -2.89
N ALA A 102 15.86 19.40 -3.32
CA ALA A 102 14.46 19.62 -2.96
C ALA A 102 13.54 18.58 -3.61
N TYR A 103 13.79 18.20 -4.87
CA TYR A 103 13.06 17.13 -5.54
C TYR A 103 13.21 15.80 -4.81
N HIS A 104 14.42 15.43 -4.41
CA HIS A 104 14.71 14.23 -3.63
C HIS A 104 13.94 14.23 -2.29
N ASP A 105 14.10 15.29 -1.48
CA ASP A 105 13.44 15.40 -0.17
C ASP A 105 11.89 15.36 -0.32
N PHE A 106 11.34 16.00 -1.36
CA PHE A 106 9.92 15.97 -1.68
C PHE A 106 9.44 14.58 -2.12
N GLY A 107 10.22 13.93 -3.01
CA GLY A 107 9.94 12.58 -3.48
C GLY A 107 9.89 11.56 -2.34
N GLU A 108 10.78 11.68 -1.35
CA GLU A 108 10.80 10.82 -0.16
C GLU A 108 9.51 10.99 0.68
N VAL A 109 9.06 12.23 0.89
CA VAL A 109 7.80 12.47 1.63
C VAL A 109 6.59 11.96 0.83
N CYS A 110 6.58 12.12 -0.51
CA CYS A 110 5.55 11.54 -1.36
C CYS A 110 5.51 10.00 -1.25
N ARG A 111 6.67 9.34 -1.26
CA ARG A 111 6.77 7.89 -1.05
C ARG A 111 6.20 7.46 0.30
N ILE A 112 6.56 8.16 1.37
CA ILE A 112 6.05 7.88 2.72
C ILE A 112 4.52 8.05 2.80
N LEU A 113 3.96 9.00 2.06
CA LEU A 113 2.52 9.25 1.97
C LEU A 113 1.80 8.40 0.90
N CYS A 114 2.47 7.40 0.33
CA CYS A 114 1.96 6.50 -0.71
C CYS A 114 1.59 7.18 -2.04
N ASP A 115 2.05 8.42 -2.30
CA ASP A 115 1.93 9.06 -3.62
C ASP A 115 3.11 8.63 -4.52
N TYR A 116 3.13 7.34 -4.87
CA TYR A 116 4.23 6.73 -5.63
C TYR A 116 4.45 7.33 -7.02
N PRO A 117 3.41 7.73 -7.78
CA PRO A 117 3.61 8.41 -9.06
C PRO A 117 4.39 9.71 -8.92
N LYS A 118 4.06 10.55 -7.91
CA LYS A 118 4.83 11.77 -7.65
C LYS A 118 6.24 11.46 -7.12
N ALA A 119 6.38 10.48 -6.25
CA ALA A 119 7.68 10.06 -5.75
C ALA A 119 8.62 9.67 -6.91
N LEU A 120 8.13 8.87 -7.89
CA LEU A 120 8.90 8.51 -9.08
C LEU A 120 9.28 9.71 -9.93
N ASP A 121 8.34 10.61 -10.21
CA ASP A 121 8.59 11.81 -11.02
C ASP A 121 9.69 12.67 -10.42
N TYR A 122 9.60 12.97 -9.12
CA TYR A 122 10.56 13.82 -8.45
C TYR A 122 11.92 13.13 -8.21
N ASN A 123 11.93 11.85 -7.88
CA ASN A 123 13.17 11.07 -7.79
C ASN A 123 13.88 10.97 -9.14
N GLN A 124 13.13 10.80 -10.25
CA GLN A 124 13.72 10.80 -11.60
C GLN A 124 14.31 12.16 -11.96
N LYS A 125 13.61 13.27 -11.67
CA LYS A 125 14.17 14.62 -11.85
C LYS A 125 15.46 14.82 -11.06
N ALA A 126 15.50 14.39 -9.80
CA ALA A 126 16.69 14.46 -8.98
C ALA A 126 17.84 13.60 -9.56
N LEU A 127 17.54 12.38 -10.00
CA LEU A 127 18.50 11.47 -10.62
C LEU A 127 19.10 12.06 -11.89
N ASP A 128 18.27 12.58 -12.81
CA ASP A 128 18.70 13.15 -14.08
C ASP A 128 19.64 14.34 -13.89
N ILE A 129 19.32 15.21 -12.92
CA ILE A 129 20.17 16.37 -12.60
C ILE A 129 21.48 15.90 -11.97
N ARG A 130 21.41 15.02 -10.95
CA ARG A 130 22.61 14.54 -10.25
C ARG A 130 23.53 13.78 -11.17
N SER A 131 23.00 12.93 -12.07
CA SER A 131 23.79 12.21 -13.09
C SER A 131 24.50 13.17 -14.05
N ARG A 132 23.85 14.26 -14.44
CA ARG A 132 24.46 15.29 -15.31
C ARG A 132 25.51 16.14 -14.58
N VAL A 133 25.21 16.56 -13.35
CA VAL A 133 26.07 17.50 -12.59
C VAL A 133 27.27 16.79 -11.96
N TYR A 134 27.03 15.63 -11.37
CA TYR A 134 28.03 14.89 -10.61
C TYR A 134 28.59 13.66 -11.34
N GLY A 135 27.89 13.19 -12.37
CA GLY A 135 28.19 11.94 -13.08
C GLY A 135 27.51 10.71 -12.45
N GLU A 136 27.51 9.61 -13.21
CA GLU A 136 26.90 8.33 -12.80
C GLU A 136 27.56 7.75 -11.54
N LYS A 137 28.89 7.91 -11.40
CA LYS A 137 29.67 7.40 -10.28
C LYS A 137 29.87 8.48 -9.19
N HIS A 138 28.77 8.84 -8.54
CA HIS A 138 28.80 9.80 -7.45
C HIS A 138 27.85 9.37 -6.33
N ALA A 139 28.17 9.66 -5.08
CA ALA A 139 27.37 9.27 -3.92
C ALA A 139 25.92 9.80 -3.99
N GLU A 140 25.74 11.06 -4.40
CA GLU A 140 24.41 11.67 -4.57
C GLU A 140 23.58 10.99 -5.67
N THR A 141 24.23 10.59 -6.78
CA THR A 141 23.55 9.84 -7.85
C THR A 141 23.15 8.45 -7.37
N ALA A 142 24.01 7.79 -6.59
CA ALA A 142 23.71 6.52 -5.96
C ALA A 142 22.53 6.62 -4.98
N THR A 143 22.42 7.71 -4.23
CA THR A 143 21.27 7.97 -3.35
C THR A 143 19.98 8.03 -4.17
N SER A 144 19.97 8.76 -5.29
CA SER A 144 18.77 8.80 -6.15
C SER A 144 18.40 7.43 -6.74
N TYR A 145 19.38 6.58 -7.10
CA TYR A 145 19.10 5.19 -7.51
C TYR A 145 18.48 4.37 -6.38
N ASN A 146 19.04 4.45 -5.16
CA ASN A 146 18.51 3.74 -4.00
C ASN A 146 17.06 4.11 -3.71
N ASP A 147 16.73 5.41 -3.71
CA ASP A 147 15.41 5.89 -3.34
C ASP A 147 14.38 5.63 -4.45
N THR A 148 14.79 5.72 -5.71
CA THR A 148 13.96 5.24 -6.82
C THR A 148 13.69 3.74 -6.70
N GLY A 149 14.68 2.95 -6.32
CA GLY A 149 14.55 1.53 -6.04
C GLY A 149 13.56 1.24 -4.91
N LEU A 150 13.58 2.05 -3.83
CA LEU A 150 12.59 1.94 -2.74
C LEU A 150 11.17 2.27 -3.21
N VAL A 151 10.99 3.23 -4.13
CA VAL A 151 9.65 3.47 -4.69
C VAL A 151 9.15 2.26 -5.48
N TYR A 152 10.00 1.62 -6.29
CA TYR A 152 9.63 0.38 -6.98
C TYR A 152 9.34 -0.78 -6.03
N PHE A 153 10.06 -0.88 -4.89
CA PHE A 153 9.75 -1.81 -3.83
C PHE A 153 8.31 -1.62 -3.31
N PHE A 154 7.91 -0.38 -3.01
CA PHE A 154 6.56 -0.06 -2.55
C PHE A 154 5.49 -0.12 -3.64
N LEU A 155 5.86 -0.22 -4.90
CA LEU A 155 4.98 -0.53 -6.03
C LEU A 155 4.88 -2.04 -6.30
N GLY A 156 5.60 -2.87 -5.55
CA GLY A 156 5.62 -4.32 -5.74
C GLY A 156 6.48 -4.81 -6.90
N ASP A 157 7.26 -3.93 -7.57
CA ASP A 157 8.21 -4.29 -8.62
C ASP A 157 9.58 -4.59 -8.00
N TYR A 158 9.68 -5.78 -7.41
CA TYR A 158 10.86 -6.18 -6.62
C TYR A 158 12.12 -6.39 -7.47
N ASP A 159 12.00 -6.82 -8.72
CA ASP A 159 13.14 -7.03 -9.61
C ASP A 159 13.78 -5.69 -9.98
N LYS A 160 12.96 -4.69 -10.30
CA LYS A 160 13.45 -3.34 -10.58
C LYS A 160 14.00 -2.64 -9.34
N ALA A 161 13.38 -2.87 -8.18
CA ALA A 161 13.91 -2.41 -6.90
C ALA A 161 15.30 -2.99 -6.64
N LEU A 162 15.48 -4.30 -6.82
CA LEU A 162 16.76 -5.00 -6.64
C LEU A 162 17.84 -4.46 -7.60
N GLU A 163 17.50 -4.26 -8.87
CA GLU A 163 18.40 -3.69 -9.87
C GLU A 163 18.94 -2.33 -9.42
N LEU A 164 18.03 -1.40 -9.07
CA LEU A 164 18.39 -0.02 -8.73
C LEU A 164 19.15 0.09 -7.40
N ILE A 165 18.71 -0.64 -6.36
CA ILE A 165 19.39 -0.66 -5.05
C ILE A 165 20.78 -1.31 -5.18
N SER A 166 20.91 -2.38 -5.97
CA SER A 166 22.21 -3.02 -6.23
C SER A 166 23.15 -2.11 -7.03
N LYS A 167 22.62 -1.34 -7.98
CA LYS A 167 23.39 -0.31 -8.71
C LYS A 167 23.87 0.78 -7.75
N ALA A 168 23.01 1.26 -6.87
CA ALA A 168 23.38 2.25 -5.86
C ALA A 168 24.50 1.73 -4.93
N LYS A 169 24.34 0.48 -4.44
CA LYS A 169 25.35 -0.18 -3.61
C LYS A 169 26.71 -0.27 -4.31
N ALA A 170 26.74 -0.71 -5.57
CA ALA A 170 27.98 -0.84 -6.34
C ALA A 170 28.70 0.51 -6.54
N ILE A 171 27.94 1.58 -6.83
CA ILE A 171 28.52 2.93 -6.94
C ILE A 171 29.07 3.38 -5.59
N ARG A 172 28.32 3.20 -4.48
CA ARG A 172 28.77 3.58 -3.13
C ARG A 172 30.02 2.80 -2.71
N GLU A 173 30.11 1.51 -3.04
CA GLU A 173 31.29 0.69 -2.76
C GLU A 173 32.55 1.24 -3.45
N GLU A 174 32.42 1.67 -4.71
CA GLU A 174 33.54 2.26 -5.48
C GLU A 174 33.92 3.67 -4.97
N VAL A 175 32.93 4.50 -4.61
CA VAL A 175 33.15 5.95 -4.35
C VAL A 175 33.46 6.24 -2.90
N VAL A 176 32.73 5.61 -1.95
CA VAL A 176 32.86 5.91 -0.51
C VAL A 176 33.41 4.73 0.30
N GLY A 177 33.44 3.52 -0.31
CA GLY A 177 33.94 2.29 0.33
C GLY A 177 32.96 1.67 1.33
N ASN A 178 33.30 0.47 1.78
CA ASN A 178 32.40 -0.38 2.58
C ASN A 178 32.11 0.11 4.01
N ASN A 179 32.86 1.09 4.52
CA ASN A 179 32.71 1.62 5.88
C ASN A 179 32.12 3.03 5.89
N HIS A 180 31.11 3.30 5.08
CA HIS A 180 30.44 4.60 5.02
C HIS A 180 28.97 4.45 5.38
N VAL A 181 28.36 5.50 5.95
CA VAL A 181 26.94 5.49 6.34
C VAL A 181 26.01 5.23 5.16
N ASP A 182 26.36 5.70 3.96
CA ASP A 182 25.56 5.46 2.76
C ASP A 182 25.54 3.97 2.36
N MET A 183 26.63 3.23 2.64
CA MET A 183 26.63 1.78 2.46
C MET A 183 25.64 1.09 3.40
N ALA A 184 25.53 1.58 4.65
CA ALA A 184 24.53 1.06 5.57
C ALA A 184 23.09 1.25 5.03
N GLU A 185 22.80 2.39 4.39
CA GLU A 185 21.50 2.62 3.74
C GLU A 185 21.21 1.61 2.63
N SER A 186 22.18 1.32 1.76
CA SER A 186 22.02 0.29 0.73
C SER A 186 21.76 -1.09 1.35
N TYR A 187 22.46 -1.43 2.43
CA TYR A 187 22.23 -2.69 3.14
C TYR A 187 20.86 -2.73 3.85
N LEU A 188 20.38 -1.63 4.42
CA LEU A 188 19.03 -1.55 5.00
C LEU A 188 17.96 -1.75 3.92
N SER A 189 18.12 -1.10 2.77
CA SER A 189 17.20 -1.25 1.63
C SER A 189 17.20 -2.68 1.07
N LEU A 190 18.36 -3.31 0.92
CA LEU A 190 18.48 -4.72 0.51
C LEU A 190 17.88 -5.66 1.57
N GLY A 191 18.13 -5.40 2.86
CA GLY A 191 17.56 -6.18 3.94
C GLY A 191 16.03 -6.17 3.92
N LEU A 192 15.43 -4.99 3.70
CA LEU A 192 13.98 -4.83 3.55
C LEU A 192 13.44 -5.61 2.34
N LEU A 193 14.13 -5.53 1.20
CA LEU A 193 13.74 -6.23 -0.03
C LEU A 193 13.78 -7.75 0.14
N TRP A 194 14.90 -8.29 0.67
CA TRP A 194 15.04 -9.72 0.90
C TRP A 194 14.09 -10.25 1.96
N PHE A 195 13.84 -9.46 3.01
CA PHE A 195 12.82 -9.79 4.02
C PHE A 195 11.43 -9.92 3.39
N LYS A 196 11.03 -8.97 2.52
CA LYS A 196 9.73 -9.03 1.82
C LYS A 196 9.65 -10.22 0.86
N GLN A 197 10.77 -10.61 0.26
CA GLN A 197 10.85 -11.79 -0.60
C GLN A 197 11.03 -13.12 0.17
N GLU A 198 10.94 -13.08 1.50
CA GLU A 198 11.04 -14.23 2.40
C GLU A 198 12.42 -14.92 2.40
N ASP A 199 13.45 -14.31 1.77
CA ASP A 199 14.83 -14.73 1.95
C ASP A 199 15.40 -14.16 3.26
N TYR A 200 14.98 -14.74 4.37
CA TYR A 200 15.35 -14.28 5.70
C TYR A 200 16.85 -14.43 5.99
N SER A 201 17.54 -15.36 5.32
CA SER A 201 18.98 -15.54 5.48
C SER A 201 19.77 -14.37 4.89
N THR A 202 19.46 -13.97 3.67
CA THR A 202 20.09 -12.85 2.99
C THR A 202 19.67 -11.51 3.62
N ALA A 203 18.41 -11.40 4.09
CA ALA A 203 17.94 -10.26 4.85
C ALA A 203 18.73 -10.06 6.14
N TYR A 204 18.94 -11.15 6.92
CA TYR A 204 19.74 -11.14 8.14
C TYR A 204 21.17 -10.65 7.90
N GLU A 205 21.83 -11.17 6.85
CA GLU A 205 23.20 -10.75 6.48
C GLU A 205 23.23 -9.26 6.12
N SER A 206 22.27 -8.80 5.32
CA SER A 206 22.18 -7.39 4.92
C SER A 206 21.98 -6.46 6.12
N TYR A 207 21.03 -6.76 7.01
CA TYR A 207 20.81 -5.97 8.23
C TYR A 207 22.00 -6.03 9.18
N SER A 208 22.71 -7.17 9.29
CA SER A 208 23.91 -7.31 10.14
C SER A 208 25.07 -6.46 9.61
N ASN A 209 25.25 -6.39 8.29
CA ASN A 209 26.23 -5.50 7.66
C ASN A 209 25.88 -4.03 7.95
N ALA A 210 24.60 -3.65 7.80
CA ALA A 210 24.14 -2.31 8.15
C ALA A 210 24.38 -1.98 9.63
N LEU A 211 24.06 -2.90 10.54
CA LEU A 211 24.26 -2.72 11.98
C LEU A 211 25.73 -2.48 12.31
N THR A 212 26.62 -3.29 11.75
CA THR A 212 28.07 -3.16 11.98
C THR A 212 28.59 -1.77 11.59
N ILE A 213 28.10 -1.23 10.46
CA ILE A 213 28.51 0.09 9.98
C ILE A 213 27.88 1.18 10.85
N THR A 214 26.58 1.09 11.14
CA THR A 214 25.88 2.14 11.88
C THR A 214 26.34 2.23 13.34
N GLU A 215 26.54 1.12 14.02
CA GLU A 215 27.11 1.13 15.39
C GLU A 215 28.49 1.77 15.44
N LYS A 216 29.35 1.44 14.48
CA LYS A 216 30.72 1.96 14.43
C LYS A 216 30.78 3.47 14.15
N ILE A 217 29.92 3.98 13.25
CA ILE A 217 29.99 5.35 12.76
C ILE A 217 29.05 6.29 13.52
N LEU A 218 27.81 5.83 13.76
CA LEU A 218 26.73 6.63 14.34
C LEU A 218 26.49 6.34 15.83
N GLY A 219 27.02 5.21 16.31
CA GLY A 219 26.80 4.73 17.68
C GLY A 219 25.53 3.90 17.84
N THR A 220 25.41 3.33 19.04
CA THR A 220 24.31 2.40 19.38
C THR A 220 22.96 3.10 19.59
N GLU A 221 22.94 4.40 19.87
CA GLU A 221 21.72 5.16 20.15
C GLU A 221 21.29 6.03 18.95
N ASN A 222 21.45 5.53 17.73
CA ASN A 222 21.08 6.25 16.52
C ASN A 222 19.88 5.58 15.83
N ARG A 223 19.00 6.38 15.22
CA ARG A 223 17.82 5.92 14.48
C ARG A 223 18.16 4.84 13.43
N LYS A 224 19.22 5.02 12.61
CA LYS A 224 19.63 4.04 11.59
C LYS A 224 20.11 2.73 12.23
N THR A 225 20.73 2.80 13.40
CA THR A 225 21.11 1.61 14.17
C THR A 225 19.86 0.88 14.69
N ALA A 226 18.83 1.62 15.10
CA ALA A 226 17.55 1.04 15.51
C ALA A 226 16.82 0.34 14.34
N VAL A 227 16.86 0.90 13.11
CA VAL A 227 16.33 0.23 11.91
C VAL A 227 17.00 -1.12 11.70
N ALA A 228 18.33 -1.18 11.81
CA ALA A 228 19.08 -2.42 11.65
C ALA A 228 18.73 -3.44 12.74
N TYR A 229 18.67 -3.03 14.02
CA TYR A 229 18.21 -3.92 15.11
C TYR A 229 16.80 -4.44 14.88
N TYR A 230 15.88 -3.59 14.44
CA TYR A 230 14.50 -3.97 14.15
C TYR A 230 14.44 -4.99 13.00
N GLY A 231 15.15 -4.73 11.89
CA GLY A 231 15.24 -5.66 10.75
C GLY A 231 15.81 -7.01 11.14
N ILE A 232 16.91 -7.05 11.92
CA ILE A 232 17.49 -8.29 12.45
C ILE A 232 16.46 -9.00 13.35
N GLY A 233 15.82 -8.25 14.27
CA GLY A 233 14.86 -8.84 15.20
C GLY A 233 13.65 -9.45 14.51
N LEU A 234 13.09 -8.81 13.49
CA LEU A 234 12.02 -9.41 12.68
C LEU A 234 12.51 -10.65 11.95
N THR A 235 13.69 -10.59 11.35
CA THR A 235 14.28 -11.72 10.63
C THR A 235 14.54 -12.90 11.57
N ASP A 236 15.02 -12.64 12.79
CA ASP A 236 15.24 -13.67 13.83
C ASP A 236 13.93 -14.37 14.23
N LEU A 237 12.77 -13.69 14.22
CA LEU A 237 11.47 -14.33 14.47
C LEU A 237 11.16 -15.40 13.41
N PHE A 238 11.36 -15.08 12.14
CA PHE A 238 11.12 -16.04 11.03
C PHE A 238 12.17 -17.15 10.96
N LEU A 239 13.38 -16.89 11.46
CA LEU A 239 14.43 -17.91 11.63
C LEU A 239 14.31 -18.73 12.92
N ALA A 240 13.20 -18.57 13.67
CA ALA A 240 12.92 -19.24 14.94
C ALA A 240 13.93 -18.94 16.07
N LYS A 241 14.66 -17.82 15.99
CA LYS A 241 15.62 -17.36 16.99
C LYS A 241 14.94 -16.41 18.02
N CYS A 242 13.89 -16.88 18.66
CA CYS A 242 12.99 -16.04 19.47
C CYS A 242 13.70 -15.19 20.54
N LYS A 243 14.77 -15.71 21.18
CA LYS A 243 15.52 -14.96 22.21
C LYS A 243 16.25 -13.75 21.62
N ASP A 244 16.88 -13.93 20.46
CA ASP A 244 17.63 -12.87 19.78
C ASP A 244 16.65 -11.83 19.21
N ALA A 245 15.52 -12.29 18.66
CA ALA A 245 14.43 -11.43 18.22
C ALA A 245 13.93 -10.48 19.32
N VAL A 246 13.61 -11.02 20.50
CA VAL A 246 13.19 -10.22 21.67
C VAL A 246 14.25 -9.17 22.05
N ASN A 247 15.53 -9.58 22.09
CA ASN A 247 16.63 -8.67 22.43
C ASN A 247 16.76 -7.55 21.41
N ASN A 248 16.78 -7.88 20.12
CA ASN A 248 16.99 -6.92 19.03
C ASN A 248 15.80 -5.96 18.88
N ILE A 249 14.56 -6.44 18.93
CA ILE A 249 13.36 -5.59 18.85
C ILE A 249 13.25 -4.69 20.09
N SER A 250 13.59 -5.20 21.29
CA SER A 250 13.60 -4.37 22.51
C SER A 250 14.62 -3.25 22.43
N LYS A 251 15.85 -3.51 21.93
CA LYS A 251 16.84 -2.46 21.69
C LYS A 251 16.35 -1.41 20.70
N ALA A 252 15.76 -1.84 19.57
CA ALA A 252 15.20 -0.92 18.60
C ALA A 252 14.11 -0.04 19.25
N LYS A 253 13.20 -0.64 20.03
CA LYS A 253 12.15 0.08 20.76
C LYS A 253 12.73 1.17 21.67
N ASP A 254 13.69 0.80 22.50
CA ASP A 254 14.28 1.73 23.47
C ASP A 254 14.99 2.91 22.77
N ILE A 255 15.64 2.64 21.63
CA ILE A 255 16.29 3.70 20.84
C ILE A 255 15.23 4.60 20.18
N TYR A 256 14.19 4.05 19.56
CA TYR A 256 13.15 4.86 18.93
C TYR A 256 12.37 5.70 19.95
N GLU A 257 11.95 5.13 21.07
CA GLU A 257 11.27 5.89 22.13
C GLU A 257 12.13 7.03 22.65
N LYS A 258 13.46 6.81 22.78
CA LYS A 258 14.40 7.82 23.26
C LYS A 258 14.70 8.92 22.24
N THR A 259 14.82 8.57 20.97
CA THR A 259 15.29 9.49 19.92
C THR A 259 14.17 10.16 19.14
N MET A 260 13.08 9.44 18.87
CA MET A 260 11.98 9.89 18.04
C MET A 260 10.68 10.14 18.81
N GLY A 261 10.57 9.60 20.02
CA GLY A 261 9.37 9.69 20.86
C GLY A 261 8.41 8.51 20.68
N MET A 262 7.46 8.46 21.60
CA MET A 262 6.47 7.35 21.64
C MET A 262 5.38 7.47 20.56
N HIS A 263 5.20 8.66 20.00
CA HIS A 263 4.17 8.97 18.99
C HIS A 263 4.73 9.02 17.56
N HIS A 264 5.98 8.60 17.36
CA HIS A 264 6.58 8.57 16.03
C HIS A 264 6.15 7.34 15.22
N PRO A 265 5.87 7.48 13.91
CA PRO A 265 5.44 6.34 13.06
C PRO A 265 6.42 5.16 13.04
N GLU A 266 7.73 5.40 13.13
CA GLU A 266 8.71 4.31 13.22
C GLU A 266 8.67 3.60 14.57
N THR A 267 8.30 4.30 15.65
CA THR A 267 8.05 3.67 16.95
C THR A 267 6.81 2.77 16.87
N ALA A 268 5.78 3.16 16.10
CA ALA A 268 4.62 2.32 15.85
C ALA A 268 4.99 1.00 15.16
N MET A 269 5.93 1.02 14.19
CA MET A 269 6.41 -0.21 13.54
C MET A 269 7.06 -1.18 14.54
N VAL A 270 7.86 -0.66 15.47
CA VAL A 270 8.50 -1.49 16.51
C VAL A 270 7.47 -2.01 17.51
N TYR A 271 6.40 -1.28 17.78
CA TYR A 271 5.29 -1.79 18.59
C TYR A 271 4.58 -2.96 17.89
N VAL A 272 4.44 -2.95 16.55
CA VAL A 272 3.97 -4.15 15.83
C VAL A 272 4.91 -5.33 16.10
N GLY A 273 6.22 -5.15 15.99
CA GLY A 273 7.20 -6.20 16.29
C GLY A 273 7.08 -6.73 17.72
N MET A 274 6.92 -5.86 18.73
CA MET A 274 6.66 -6.27 20.10
C MET A 274 5.33 -7.03 20.25
N GLY A 275 4.29 -6.58 19.54
CA GLY A 275 3.00 -7.27 19.51
C GLY A 275 3.12 -8.69 18.96
N ILE A 276 3.87 -8.90 17.86
CA ILE A 276 4.14 -10.23 17.28
C ILE A 276 4.84 -11.13 18.31
N ILE A 277 5.86 -10.61 19.00
CA ILE A 277 6.55 -11.38 20.07
C ILE A 277 5.57 -11.83 21.15
N PHE A 278 4.76 -10.92 21.67
CA PHE A 278 3.81 -11.26 22.74
C PHE A 278 2.71 -12.21 22.24
N SER A 279 2.22 -12.04 21.01
CA SER A 279 1.25 -12.96 20.39
C SER A 279 1.81 -14.38 20.27
N SER A 280 3.06 -14.52 19.82
CA SER A 280 3.72 -15.84 19.66
C SER A 280 3.84 -16.64 20.96
N VAL A 281 3.89 -15.97 22.10
CA VAL A 281 3.90 -16.61 23.44
C VAL A 281 2.53 -16.56 24.12
N LYS A 282 1.45 -16.27 23.37
CA LYS A 282 0.07 -16.16 23.86
C LYS A 282 -0.14 -15.08 24.93
N GLY A 283 0.74 -14.09 24.97
CA GLY A 283 0.62 -12.91 25.84
C GLY A 283 -0.35 -11.88 25.27
N TYR A 284 -1.56 -12.30 24.91
CA TYR A 284 -2.53 -11.54 24.10
C TYR A 284 -2.85 -10.15 24.65
N SER A 285 -2.94 -9.99 25.96
CA SER A 285 -3.21 -8.68 26.59
C SER A 285 -2.13 -7.64 26.27
N LYS A 286 -0.84 -8.05 26.28
CA LYS A 286 0.27 -7.17 25.93
C LYS A 286 0.37 -6.96 24.41
N ALA A 287 0.11 -8.01 23.63
CA ALA A 287 0.07 -7.90 22.18
C ALA A 287 -1.00 -6.88 21.75
N LEU A 288 -2.20 -6.97 22.35
CA LEU A 288 -3.30 -6.02 22.11
C LEU A 288 -2.90 -4.58 22.46
N GLU A 289 -2.24 -4.37 23.60
CA GLU A 289 -1.75 -3.04 24.00
C GLU A 289 -0.80 -2.45 22.93
N TYR A 290 0.18 -3.23 22.48
CA TYR A 290 1.15 -2.76 21.49
C TYR A 290 0.52 -2.50 20.10
N TYR A 291 -0.34 -3.39 19.63
CA TYR A 291 -1.01 -3.19 18.35
C TYR A 291 -1.99 -2.02 18.36
N THR A 292 -2.70 -1.81 19.50
CA THR A 292 -3.57 -0.64 19.64
C THR A 292 -2.76 0.66 19.63
N LYS A 293 -1.64 0.73 20.35
CA LYS A 293 -0.72 1.89 20.29
C LYS A 293 -0.22 2.14 18.87
N SER A 294 0.17 1.08 18.16
CA SER A 294 0.60 1.21 16.76
C SER A 294 -0.50 1.79 15.88
N LEU A 295 -1.74 1.29 16.00
CA LEU A 295 -2.88 1.80 15.23
C LEU A 295 -3.18 3.28 15.53
N GLU A 296 -3.16 3.67 16.81
CA GLU A 296 -3.38 5.06 17.21
C GLU A 296 -2.35 6.00 16.58
N ILE A 297 -1.05 5.64 16.65
CA ILE A 297 0.03 6.44 16.09
C ILE A 297 -0.06 6.52 14.56
N THR A 298 -0.31 5.39 13.88
CA THR A 298 -0.39 5.38 12.42
C THR A 298 -1.59 6.19 11.91
N LYS A 299 -2.73 6.13 12.61
CA LYS A 299 -3.90 6.97 12.30
C LYS A 299 -3.63 8.45 12.54
N GLU A 300 -2.94 8.81 13.60
CA GLU A 300 -2.57 10.21 13.86
C GLU A 300 -1.62 10.77 12.79
N ALA A 301 -0.60 10.00 12.42
CA ALA A 301 0.45 10.45 11.50
C ALA A 301 -0.02 10.46 10.04
N PHE A 302 -0.70 9.42 9.61
CA PHE A 302 -1.02 9.18 8.20
C PHE A 302 -2.52 9.34 7.89
N GLY A 303 -3.39 9.07 8.85
CA GLY A 303 -4.84 8.96 8.68
C GLY A 303 -5.31 7.52 8.51
N ASP A 304 -6.61 7.37 8.27
CA ASP A 304 -7.25 6.05 8.15
C ASP A 304 -6.87 5.32 6.86
N GLU A 305 -6.55 6.04 5.79
CA GLU A 305 -6.29 5.49 4.45
C GLU A 305 -4.78 5.46 4.14
N HIS A 306 -4.04 4.62 4.85
CA HIS A 306 -2.60 4.47 4.64
C HIS A 306 -2.14 3.03 4.89
N ILE A 307 -1.13 2.56 4.12
CA ILE A 307 -0.65 1.17 4.22
C ILE A 307 -0.17 0.79 5.64
N ASN A 308 0.45 1.71 6.38
CA ASN A 308 0.87 1.44 7.76
C ASN A 308 -0.34 1.28 8.69
N THR A 309 -1.44 2.01 8.45
CA THR A 309 -2.70 1.84 9.17
C THR A 309 -3.35 0.51 8.82
N ALA A 310 -3.30 0.10 7.53
CA ALA A 310 -3.75 -1.22 7.10
C ALA A 310 -2.95 -2.33 7.79
N GLY A 311 -1.62 -2.22 7.86
CA GLY A 311 -0.77 -3.18 8.57
C GLY A 311 -1.11 -3.30 10.05
N SER A 312 -1.42 -2.19 10.73
CA SER A 312 -1.86 -2.20 12.13
C SER A 312 -3.22 -2.88 12.31
N TYR A 313 -4.17 -2.66 11.39
CA TYR A 313 -5.45 -3.36 11.40
C TYR A 313 -5.28 -4.86 11.11
N CYS A 314 -4.42 -5.26 10.17
CA CYS A 314 -4.13 -6.66 9.89
C CYS A 314 -3.58 -7.37 11.14
N ALA A 315 -2.59 -6.76 11.81
CA ALA A 315 -2.00 -7.30 13.03
C ALA A 315 -3.04 -7.47 14.17
N LEU A 316 -3.92 -6.49 14.33
CA LEU A 316 -5.03 -6.58 15.29
C LEU A 316 -6.04 -7.67 14.91
N GLY A 317 -6.39 -7.77 13.62
CA GLY A 317 -7.33 -8.78 13.13
C GLY A 317 -6.82 -10.21 13.38
N LEU A 318 -5.55 -10.48 13.07
CA LEU A 318 -4.92 -11.76 13.34
C LEU A 318 -4.85 -12.08 14.84
N LEU A 319 -4.53 -11.09 15.68
CA LEU A 319 -4.55 -11.27 17.13
C LEU A 319 -5.96 -11.59 17.65
N LYS A 320 -6.98 -10.88 17.17
CA LYS A 320 -8.38 -11.11 17.54
C LYS A 320 -8.85 -12.50 17.13
N GLN A 321 -8.41 -12.98 15.98
CA GLN A 321 -8.64 -14.36 15.53
C GLN A 321 -8.02 -15.37 16.52
N ASP A 322 -6.76 -15.17 16.91
CA ASP A 322 -6.06 -16.01 17.89
C ASP A 322 -6.75 -16.01 19.28
N MET A 323 -7.41 -14.91 19.63
CA MET A 323 -8.20 -14.77 20.87
C MET A 323 -9.59 -15.40 20.76
N GLY A 324 -10.05 -15.77 19.55
CA GLY A 324 -11.40 -16.27 19.27
C GLY A 324 -12.46 -15.17 19.18
N GLU A 325 -12.07 -13.90 19.06
CA GLU A 325 -12.93 -12.73 18.90
C GLU A 325 -13.21 -12.50 17.40
N LEU A 326 -13.96 -13.42 16.79
CA LEU A 326 -14.05 -13.59 15.34
C LEU A 326 -14.72 -12.42 14.62
N GLU A 327 -15.73 -11.81 15.21
CA GLU A 327 -16.45 -10.67 14.63
C GLU A 327 -15.53 -9.43 14.55
N GLU A 328 -14.76 -9.17 15.61
CA GLU A 328 -13.79 -8.08 15.64
C GLU A 328 -12.60 -8.37 14.72
N ALA A 329 -12.21 -9.64 14.61
CA ALA A 329 -11.14 -10.08 13.72
C ALA A 329 -11.46 -9.77 12.26
N VAL A 330 -12.61 -10.22 11.77
CA VAL A 330 -13.01 -9.98 10.36
C VAL A 330 -13.17 -8.49 10.07
N GLU A 331 -13.76 -7.72 11.00
CA GLU A 331 -13.88 -6.25 10.82
C GLU A 331 -12.51 -5.58 10.64
N CYS A 332 -11.50 -5.97 11.42
CA CYS A 332 -10.15 -5.44 11.30
C CYS A 332 -9.48 -5.88 9.99
N LEU A 333 -9.62 -7.15 9.60
CA LEU A 333 -9.04 -7.66 8.35
C LEU A 333 -9.68 -7.02 7.11
N GLU A 334 -11.00 -6.80 7.11
CA GLU A 334 -11.72 -6.09 6.05
C GLU A 334 -11.26 -4.63 5.93
N LYS A 335 -11.07 -3.94 7.05
CA LYS A 335 -10.49 -2.56 7.03
C LYS A 335 -9.11 -2.55 6.41
N SER A 336 -8.25 -3.51 6.77
CA SER A 336 -6.91 -3.64 6.17
C SER A 336 -6.98 -3.87 4.66
N LEU A 337 -7.81 -4.82 4.22
CA LEU A 337 -8.02 -5.14 2.83
C LEU A 337 -8.51 -3.92 2.02
N ASN A 338 -9.57 -3.27 2.49
CA ASN A 338 -10.15 -2.10 1.84
C ASN A 338 -9.15 -0.94 1.68
N ILE A 339 -8.28 -0.72 2.68
CA ILE A 339 -7.24 0.29 2.59
C ILE A 339 -6.21 -0.11 1.52
N ASN A 340 -5.75 -1.36 1.49
CA ASN A 340 -4.78 -1.82 0.51
C ASN A 340 -5.33 -1.76 -0.92
N GLU A 341 -6.58 -2.16 -1.14
CA GLU A 341 -7.24 -1.99 -2.45
C GLU A 341 -7.29 -0.53 -2.90
N LYS A 342 -7.67 0.36 -2.00
CA LYS A 342 -7.81 1.79 -2.30
C LYS A 342 -6.48 2.47 -2.57
N VAL A 343 -5.44 2.15 -1.80
CA VAL A 343 -4.14 2.84 -1.84
C VAL A 343 -3.21 2.23 -2.86
N LEU A 344 -3.16 0.91 -2.94
CA LEU A 344 -2.22 0.15 -3.77
C LEU A 344 -2.85 -0.37 -5.06
N GLY A 345 -4.17 -0.57 -5.07
CA GLY A 345 -4.90 -1.21 -6.18
C GLY A 345 -4.79 -2.74 -6.16
N LEU A 346 -5.53 -3.37 -7.08
CA LEU A 346 -5.63 -4.84 -7.13
C LEU A 346 -4.36 -5.52 -7.66
N ALA A 347 -3.59 -4.84 -8.52
CA ALA A 347 -2.36 -5.37 -9.09
C ALA A 347 -1.13 -5.18 -8.19
N HIS A 348 -1.32 -5.27 -6.86
CA HIS A 348 -0.26 -5.10 -5.88
C HIS A 348 -0.11 -6.34 -5.00
N PRO A 349 1.13 -6.81 -4.70
CA PRO A 349 1.35 -8.00 -3.89
C PRO A 349 0.70 -7.93 -2.50
N ASP A 350 0.76 -6.79 -1.81
CA ASP A 350 0.17 -6.63 -0.47
C ASP A 350 -1.36 -6.69 -0.50
N THR A 351 -2.00 -6.27 -1.59
CA THR A 351 -3.44 -6.44 -1.78
C THR A 351 -3.78 -7.91 -1.96
N ALA A 352 -3.03 -8.62 -2.82
CA ALA A 352 -3.20 -10.07 -3.00
C ALA A 352 -2.91 -10.83 -1.69
N ASP A 353 -1.88 -10.44 -0.91
CA ASP A 353 -1.60 -10.99 0.44
C ASP A 353 -2.81 -10.80 1.38
N SER A 354 -3.49 -9.64 1.31
CA SER A 354 -4.68 -9.36 2.15
C SER A 354 -5.86 -10.27 1.78
N TYR A 355 -6.08 -10.52 0.49
CA TYR A 355 -7.06 -11.51 0.03
C TYR A 355 -6.71 -12.92 0.49
N ASN A 356 -5.44 -13.32 0.39
CA ASN A 356 -4.99 -14.62 0.88
C ASN A 356 -5.19 -14.76 2.40
N THR A 357 -4.99 -13.69 3.16
CA THR A 357 -5.23 -13.62 4.61
C THR A 357 -6.72 -13.80 4.94
N MET A 358 -7.61 -13.14 4.19
CA MET A 358 -9.05 -13.30 4.32
C MET A 358 -9.49 -14.74 3.99
N GLY A 359 -8.90 -15.32 2.93
CA GLY A 359 -9.11 -16.74 2.60
C GLY A 359 -8.73 -17.66 3.76
N SER A 360 -7.56 -17.45 4.36
CA SER A 360 -7.09 -18.22 5.52
C SER A 360 -7.99 -18.03 6.75
N TYR A 361 -8.49 -16.81 6.97
CA TYR A 361 -9.44 -16.53 8.04
C TYR A 361 -10.72 -17.34 7.87
N TYR A 362 -11.37 -17.28 6.69
CA TYR A 362 -12.61 -18.03 6.44
C TYR A 362 -12.39 -19.54 6.41
N TYR A 363 -11.23 -20.01 5.96
CA TYR A 363 -10.84 -21.41 6.05
C TYR A 363 -10.79 -21.90 7.50
N SER A 364 -10.20 -21.12 8.39
CA SER A 364 -10.13 -21.44 9.82
C SER A 364 -11.52 -21.48 10.50
N GLN A 365 -12.52 -20.87 9.89
CA GLN A 365 -13.92 -20.88 10.34
C GLN A 365 -14.77 -21.97 9.63
N ASP A 366 -14.12 -22.89 8.91
CA ASP A 366 -14.79 -23.94 8.12
C ASP A 366 -15.77 -23.38 7.06
N ASN A 367 -15.60 -22.10 6.69
CA ASN A 367 -16.35 -21.46 5.62
C ASN A 367 -15.59 -21.61 4.29
N ILE A 368 -15.68 -22.82 3.74
CA ILE A 368 -14.91 -23.23 2.55
C ILE A 368 -15.25 -22.37 1.33
N VAL A 369 -16.53 -21.99 1.18
CA VAL A 369 -17.00 -21.18 0.04
C VAL A 369 -16.31 -19.83 0.02
N LYS A 370 -16.41 -19.06 1.12
CA LYS A 370 -15.74 -17.76 1.20
C LYS A 370 -14.22 -17.88 1.15
N ALA A 371 -13.65 -18.91 1.78
CA ALA A 371 -12.21 -19.15 1.70
C ALA A 371 -11.76 -19.29 0.25
N TYR A 372 -12.49 -20.07 -0.53
CA TYR A 372 -12.18 -20.24 -1.95
C TYR A 372 -12.30 -18.95 -2.76
N GLU A 373 -13.36 -18.18 -2.59
CA GLU A 373 -13.57 -16.90 -3.27
C GLU A 373 -12.37 -15.95 -3.03
N TYR A 374 -11.94 -15.86 -1.78
CA TYR A 374 -10.80 -15.03 -1.44
C TYR A 374 -9.47 -15.56 -2.00
N TYR A 375 -9.25 -16.88 -2.00
CA TYR A 375 -8.04 -17.46 -2.60
C TYR A 375 -8.01 -17.34 -4.13
N VAL A 376 -9.16 -17.45 -4.81
CA VAL A 376 -9.27 -17.17 -6.25
C VAL A 376 -8.88 -15.73 -6.55
N ASN A 377 -9.41 -14.78 -5.79
CA ASN A 377 -9.07 -13.37 -5.96
C ASN A 377 -7.58 -13.14 -5.70
N ALA A 378 -7.01 -13.71 -4.64
CA ALA A 378 -5.58 -13.63 -4.37
C ALA A 378 -4.75 -14.15 -5.55
N TYR A 379 -5.10 -15.33 -6.08
CA TYR A 379 -4.42 -15.93 -7.24
C TYR A 379 -4.49 -15.03 -8.48
N GLU A 380 -5.66 -14.51 -8.82
CA GLU A 380 -5.81 -13.64 -9.99
C GLU A 380 -5.06 -12.31 -9.82
N PHE A 381 -5.07 -11.73 -8.62
CA PHE A 381 -4.36 -10.47 -8.36
C PHE A 381 -2.84 -10.64 -8.34
N TYR A 382 -2.29 -11.72 -7.80
CA TYR A 382 -0.87 -12.01 -7.96
C TYR A 382 -0.45 -12.11 -9.43
N LYS A 383 -1.28 -12.67 -10.31
CA LYS A 383 -1.01 -12.73 -11.77
C LYS A 383 -0.99 -11.34 -12.42
N MET A 384 -1.63 -10.35 -11.83
CA MET A 384 -1.61 -8.96 -12.30
C MET A 384 -0.38 -8.19 -11.82
N CYS A 385 0.31 -8.68 -10.79
CA CYS A 385 1.50 -8.04 -10.25
C CYS A 385 2.69 -8.09 -11.21
N PRO A 386 3.68 -7.18 -11.07
CA PRO A 386 4.94 -7.29 -11.80
C PRO A 386 5.59 -8.65 -11.58
N SER A 387 5.99 -9.32 -12.68
CA SER A 387 6.53 -10.68 -12.62
C SER A 387 7.91 -10.70 -11.96
N SER A 388 8.09 -11.59 -10.98
CA SER A 388 9.36 -11.91 -10.35
C SER A 388 9.33 -13.37 -9.89
N GLU A 389 10.49 -13.92 -9.50
CA GLU A 389 10.53 -15.28 -8.94
C GLU A 389 9.67 -15.38 -7.67
N PHE A 390 9.72 -14.37 -6.81
CA PHE A 390 8.89 -14.29 -5.60
C PHE A 390 7.40 -14.31 -5.93
N ILE A 391 6.93 -13.45 -6.86
CA ILE A 391 5.52 -13.39 -7.27
C ILE A 391 5.08 -14.71 -7.91
N ASN A 392 5.93 -15.34 -8.74
CA ASN A 392 5.62 -16.64 -9.31
C ASN A 392 5.46 -17.75 -8.24
N ASN A 393 6.19 -17.65 -7.13
CA ASN A 393 6.03 -18.57 -6.00
C ASN A 393 4.73 -18.28 -5.25
N LYS A 394 4.36 -17.01 -5.04
CA LYS A 394 3.07 -16.60 -4.45
C LYS A 394 1.88 -17.04 -5.30
N ILE A 395 1.98 -16.96 -6.63
CA ILE A 395 0.97 -17.52 -7.55
C ILE A 395 0.78 -19.03 -7.32
N LYS A 396 1.89 -19.78 -7.20
CA LYS A 396 1.82 -21.24 -6.93
C LYS A 396 1.21 -21.53 -5.56
N GLU A 397 1.57 -20.76 -4.54
CA GLU A 397 1.04 -20.88 -3.18
C GLU A 397 -0.47 -20.60 -3.15
N ALA A 398 -0.92 -19.47 -3.73
CA ALA A 398 -2.33 -19.13 -3.81
C ALA A 398 -3.13 -20.18 -4.60
N LYS A 399 -2.54 -20.70 -5.70
CA LYS A 399 -3.12 -21.82 -6.44
C LYS A 399 -3.23 -23.08 -5.60
N ALA A 400 -2.19 -23.43 -4.83
CA ALA A 400 -2.22 -24.59 -3.94
C ALA A 400 -3.25 -24.44 -2.82
N ASN A 401 -3.40 -23.24 -2.23
CA ASN A 401 -4.44 -22.95 -1.25
C ASN A 401 -5.83 -23.17 -1.84
N MET A 402 -6.06 -22.69 -3.05
CA MET A 402 -7.31 -22.91 -3.80
C MET A 402 -7.54 -24.39 -4.09
N GLU A 403 -6.53 -25.09 -4.62
CA GLU A 403 -6.61 -26.53 -4.94
C GLU A 403 -6.75 -27.43 -3.69
N SER A 404 -6.23 -27.00 -2.54
CA SER A 404 -6.37 -27.73 -1.27
C SER A 404 -7.80 -27.79 -0.75
N LEU A 405 -8.66 -26.87 -1.21
CA LEU A 405 -10.08 -26.85 -0.95
C LEU A 405 -10.85 -27.73 -1.93
N GLU A 406 -10.18 -28.23 -3.00
CA GLU A 406 -10.78 -29.19 -3.91
C GLU A 406 -11.07 -30.50 -3.17
N TYR A 407 -12.30 -30.89 -3.31
CA TYR A 407 -12.90 -32.03 -2.61
C TYR A 407 -12.20 -33.35 -2.94
N LYS A 408 -11.93 -34.19 -1.94
CA LYS A 408 -11.51 -35.58 -2.15
C LYS A 408 -12.71 -36.36 -2.62
N GLU A 409 -12.69 -36.81 -3.88
CA GLU A 409 -13.66 -37.77 -4.43
C GLU A 409 -13.82 -38.97 -3.49
N GLY A 410 -15.05 -39.24 -3.08
CA GLY A 410 -15.38 -40.43 -2.26
C GLY A 410 -16.86 -40.63 -1.94
N GLU A 411 -17.73 -39.64 -2.16
CA GLU A 411 -19.18 -39.80 -2.05
C GLU A 411 -19.84 -39.45 -3.40
N GLU A 412 -20.85 -40.19 -3.80
CA GLU A 412 -21.66 -39.93 -5.01
C GLU A 412 -22.31 -38.54 -4.91
N THR A 413 -21.59 -37.49 -5.33
CA THR A 413 -22.13 -36.14 -5.41
C THR A 413 -22.56 -35.87 -6.84
N VAL A 414 -23.73 -35.26 -6.99
CA VAL A 414 -24.20 -34.71 -8.26
C VAL A 414 -23.14 -33.74 -8.75
N GLY A 415 -22.63 -33.90 -9.97
CA GLY A 415 -21.58 -33.02 -10.51
C GLY A 415 -22.05 -31.57 -10.60
N THR A 416 -21.12 -30.63 -10.58
CA THR A 416 -21.41 -29.18 -10.52
C THR A 416 -22.36 -28.72 -11.61
N ARG A 417 -22.16 -29.18 -12.84
CA ARG A 417 -23.07 -28.87 -13.97
C ARG A 417 -24.50 -29.36 -13.71
N ASP A 418 -24.65 -30.62 -13.31
CA ASP A 418 -25.97 -31.22 -13.09
C ASP A 418 -26.67 -30.55 -11.90
N LEU A 419 -25.92 -30.22 -10.84
CA LEU A 419 -26.41 -29.50 -9.69
C LEU A 419 -26.84 -28.07 -10.05
N PHE A 420 -26.08 -27.37 -10.91
CA PHE A 420 -26.43 -26.05 -11.40
C PHE A 420 -27.70 -26.06 -12.25
N LEU A 421 -27.84 -27.02 -13.16
CA LEU A 421 -29.06 -27.19 -13.99
C LEU A 421 -30.29 -27.51 -13.14
N GLU A 422 -30.13 -28.39 -12.13
CA GLU A 422 -31.20 -28.69 -11.18
C GLU A 422 -31.61 -27.42 -10.39
N THR A 423 -30.63 -26.63 -9.91
CA THR A 423 -30.89 -25.41 -9.17
C THR A 423 -31.54 -24.33 -10.04
N LEU A 424 -31.09 -24.13 -11.30
CA LEU A 424 -31.79 -23.27 -12.26
C LEU A 424 -33.25 -23.64 -12.42
N THR A 425 -33.54 -24.93 -12.53
CA THR A 425 -34.92 -25.44 -12.62
C THR A 425 -35.72 -25.12 -11.34
N LYS A 426 -35.13 -25.34 -10.16
CA LYS A 426 -35.75 -25.03 -8.86
C LYS A 426 -36.07 -23.55 -8.67
N ILE A 427 -35.19 -22.65 -9.12
CA ILE A 427 -35.45 -21.22 -9.04
C ILE A 427 -36.38 -20.71 -10.15
N GLY A 428 -36.82 -21.57 -11.05
CA GLY A 428 -37.80 -21.27 -12.09
C GLY A 428 -37.22 -20.76 -13.40
N CYS A 429 -35.92 -20.89 -13.62
CA CYS A 429 -35.28 -20.56 -14.89
C CYS A 429 -35.46 -21.65 -15.91
N GLN A 430 -35.84 -21.26 -17.14
CA GLN A 430 -35.72 -22.11 -18.32
C GLN A 430 -34.34 -21.89 -18.92
N TYR A 431 -33.68 -22.96 -19.34
CA TYR A 431 -32.35 -22.87 -19.92
C TYR A 431 -32.27 -23.69 -21.23
N GLU A 432 -31.32 -23.29 -22.07
CA GLU A 432 -30.91 -23.98 -23.28
C GLU A 432 -29.42 -24.29 -23.21
N ILE A 433 -29.01 -25.44 -23.71
CA ILE A 433 -27.61 -25.85 -23.76
C ILE A 433 -27.15 -25.80 -25.21
N ASP A 434 -26.10 -25.05 -25.47
CA ASP A 434 -25.44 -25.02 -26.78
C ASP A 434 -24.86 -26.42 -27.07
N PRO A 435 -25.27 -27.06 -28.21
CA PRO A 435 -24.86 -28.41 -28.52
C PRO A 435 -23.38 -28.55 -28.92
N ASP A 436 -22.76 -27.46 -29.41
CA ASP A 436 -21.40 -27.48 -29.92
C ASP A 436 -20.39 -27.07 -28.86
N GLU A 437 -20.68 -25.98 -28.11
CA GLU A 437 -19.77 -25.41 -27.10
C GLU A 437 -20.16 -25.76 -25.65
N GLY A 438 -21.37 -26.24 -25.44
CA GLY A 438 -21.83 -26.69 -24.13
C GLY A 438 -22.19 -25.58 -23.14
N TYR A 439 -22.25 -24.33 -23.58
CA TYR A 439 -22.72 -23.22 -22.76
C TYR A 439 -24.19 -23.35 -22.40
N ILE A 440 -24.55 -22.79 -21.24
CA ILE A 440 -25.91 -22.82 -20.68
C ILE A 440 -26.47 -21.42 -20.76
N SER A 441 -27.45 -21.16 -21.62
CA SER A 441 -28.15 -19.88 -21.74
C SER A 441 -29.46 -19.93 -20.95
N PHE A 442 -29.73 -18.92 -20.12
CA PHE A 442 -30.94 -18.85 -19.30
C PHE A 442 -31.37 -17.40 -19.02
N GLY A 443 -32.65 -17.21 -18.75
CA GLY A 443 -33.23 -15.92 -18.34
C GLY A 443 -33.52 -15.88 -16.86
N TYR A 444 -33.23 -14.78 -16.19
CA TYR A 444 -33.58 -14.52 -14.80
C TYR A 444 -33.98 -13.05 -14.61
N GLN A 445 -35.19 -12.81 -14.06
CA GLN A 445 -35.76 -11.46 -13.79
C GLN A 445 -35.72 -10.50 -14.99
N GLY A 446 -35.81 -11.03 -16.22
CA GLY A 446 -35.85 -10.21 -17.43
C GLY A 446 -34.49 -10.01 -18.12
N GLU A 447 -33.40 -10.44 -17.51
CA GLU A 447 -32.06 -10.43 -18.07
C GLU A 447 -31.67 -11.82 -18.61
N ASN A 448 -30.75 -11.83 -19.58
CA ASN A 448 -30.24 -13.05 -20.20
C ASN A 448 -28.79 -13.30 -19.76
N PHE A 449 -28.54 -14.52 -19.32
CA PHE A 449 -27.24 -14.98 -18.86
C PHE A 449 -26.74 -16.15 -19.68
N VAL A 450 -25.43 -16.28 -19.75
CA VAL A 450 -24.74 -17.45 -20.25
C VAL A 450 -23.83 -17.97 -19.15
N ALA A 451 -23.82 -19.28 -18.95
CA ALA A 451 -22.97 -19.93 -17.98
C ALA A 451 -22.11 -21.02 -18.62
N SER A 452 -20.94 -21.24 -18.03
CA SER A 452 -20.09 -22.40 -18.29
C SER A 452 -19.91 -23.17 -16.97
N ALA A 453 -20.27 -24.44 -17.00
CA ALA A 453 -20.10 -25.40 -15.92
C ALA A 453 -19.81 -26.79 -16.49
N THR A 454 -18.91 -27.53 -15.85
CA THR A 454 -18.64 -28.95 -16.13
C THR A 454 -18.76 -29.74 -14.83
N ASN A 455 -18.95 -31.05 -14.93
CA ASN A 455 -19.03 -31.89 -13.73
C ASN A 455 -17.65 -32.17 -13.10
N ASP A 456 -16.57 -31.82 -13.82
CA ASP A 456 -15.19 -31.98 -13.38
C ASP A 456 -14.65 -30.70 -12.67
N GLU A 457 -15.39 -29.60 -12.76
CA GLU A 457 -15.09 -28.34 -12.08
C GLU A 457 -16.11 -28.13 -10.94
N TRP A 458 -15.72 -27.51 -9.86
CA TRP A 458 -16.59 -27.26 -8.68
C TRP A 458 -17.08 -25.80 -8.61
N TYR A 459 -16.94 -25.06 -9.70
CA TYR A 459 -17.40 -23.68 -9.85
C TYR A 459 -18.20 -23.51 -11.14
N VAL A 460 -19.03 -22.48 -11.14
CA VAL A 460 -19.76 -21.98 -12.30
C VAL A 460 -19.22 -20.63 -12.69
N ARG A 461 -19.06 -20.41 -13.99
CA ARG A 461 -18.81 -19.07 -14.54
C ARG A 461 -20.09 -18.57 -15.16
N ILE A 462 -20.52 -17.36 -14.82
CA ILE A 462 -21.70 -16.72 -15.39
C ILE A 462 -21.30 -15.36 -15.95
N TRP A 463 -21.88 -15.00 -17.06
CA TRP A 463 -21.83 -13.64 -17.60
C TRP A 463 -23.19 -13.28 -18.19
N ASP A 464 -23.55 -12.00 -18.11
CA ASP A 464 -24.67 -11.48 -18.86
C ASP A 464 -24.31 -11.33 -20.36
N THR A 465 -25.33 -11.42 -21.21
CA THR A 465 -25.10 -11.33 -22.64
C THR A 465 -24.91 -9.88 -23.08
N TYR A 466 -25.58 -8.94 -22.43
CA TYR A 466 -25.58 -7.53 -22.77
C TYR A 466 -26.59 -6.78 -21.92
N TRP A 467 -26.20 -5.72 -21.26
CA TRP A 467 -27.15 -4.87 -20.52
C TRP A 467 -27.08 -3.38 -20.85
N GLY A 468 -26.06 -2.91 -21.54
CA GLY A 468 -25.93 -1.53 -21.96
C GLY A 468 -24.83 -1.30 -22.99
N HIS A 469 -24.87 -0.18 -23.67
CA HIS A 469 -23.84 0.25 -24.60
C HIS A 469 -23.68 1.76 -24.63
N VAL A 470 -22.51 2.18 -25.11
CA VAL A 470 -22.18 3.56 -25.45
C VAL A 470 -21.66 3.59 -26.88
N GLU A 471 -22.04 4.61 -27.64
CA GLU A 471 -21.54 4.79 -29.02
C GLU A 471 -20.03 5.04 -29.01
N LEU A 472 -19.29 4.32 -29.86
CA LEU A 472 -17.81 4.37 -29.87
C LEU A 472 -17.26 5.77 -30.16
N TYR A 473 -17.99 6.60 -30.89
CA TYR A 473 -17.60 7.97 -31.21
C TYR A 473 -18.01 9.02 -30.16
N ASP A 474 -18.81 8.65 -29.17
CA ASP A 474 -19.12 9.50 -28.00
C ASP A 474 -18.01 9.38 -26.93
N VAL A 475 -16.94 10.15 -27.16
CA VAL A 475 -15.73 10.10 -26.33
C VAL A 475 -16.01 10.50 -24.87
N ASP A 476 -16.91 11.45 -24.67
CA ASP A 476 -17.26 11.95 -23.34
C ASP A 476 -18.05 10.90 -22.56
N GLU A 477 -19.05 10.28 -23.19
CA GLU A 477 -19.83 9.22 -22.59
C GLU A 477 -18.98 7.95 -22.34
N PHE A 478 -18.07 7.63 -23.24
CA PHE A 478 -17.12 6.54 -23.03
C PHE A 478 -16.15 6.82 -21.86
N SER A 479 -15.72 8.07 -21.71
CA SER A 479 -14.89 8.46 -20.56
C SER A 479 -15.63 8.30 -19.23
N ARG A 480 -16.91 8.67 -19.19
CA ARG A 480 -17.78 8.47 -18.01
C ARG A 480 -17.96 6.98 -17.72
N LEU A 481 -18.24 6.19 -18.77
CA LEU A 481 -18.38 4.74 -18.64
C LEU A 481 -17.14 4.09 -18.03
N ARG A 482 -15.95 4.45 -18.49
CA ARG A 482 -14.69 3.92 -17.92
C ARG A 482 -14.55 4.23 -16.44
N LYS A 483 -14.88 5.46 -16.02
CA LYS A 483 -14.86 5.84 -14.60
C LYS A 483 -15.89 5.06 -13.79
N ALA A 484 -17.11 4.93 -14.29
CA ALA A 484 -18.19 4.22 -13.64
C ALA A 484 -17.90 2.72 -13.49
N VAL A 485 -17.36 2.08 -14.54
CA VAL A 485 -16.95 0.67 -14.51
C VAL A 485 -15.80 0.43 -13.52
N ASN A 486 -14.79 1.30 -13.52
CA ASN A 486 -13.72 1.21 -12.52
C ASN A 486 -14.24 1.34 -11.09
N HIS A 487 -15.20 2.25 -10.87
CA HIS A 487 -15.81 2.44 -9.55
C HIS A 487 -16.72 1.26 -9.17
N ALA A 488 -17.44 0.68 -10.12
CA ALA A 488 -18.23 -0.54 -9.89
C ALA A 488 -17.34 -1.71 -9.48
N ASN A 489 -16.21 -1.92 -10.16
CA ASN A 489 -15.27 -3.00 -9.83
C ASN A 489 -14.61 -2.85 -8.45
N LEU A 490 -14.67 -1.66 -7.84
CA LEU A 490 -14.22 -1.42 -6.48
C LEU A 490 -15.33 -1.57 -5.42
N ASN A 491 -16.60 -1.63 -5.83
CA ASN A 491 -17.74 -1.56 -4.91
C ASN A 491 -18.76 -2.69 -5.11
N CYS A 492 -18.62 -3.51 -6.15
CA CYS A 492 -19.50 -4.64 -6.43
C CYS A 492 -18.69 -5.94 -6.45
N THR A 493 -19.32 -7.03 -6.04
CA THR A 493 -18.73 -8.38 -6.06
C THR A 493 -18.58 -8.93 -7.48
N THR A 494 -19.49 -8.54 -8.37
CA THR A 494 -19.49 -8.95 -9.77
C THR A 494 -18.59 -8.03 -10.61
N MET A 495 -17.69 -8.61 -11.39
CA MET A 495 -16.77 -7.85 -12.25
C MET A 495 -17.49 -7.29 -13.48
N THR A 496 -17.50 -5.97 -13.62
CA THR A 496 -18.01 -5.29 -14.81
C THR A 496 -16.88 -5.07 -15.82
N VAL A 497 -17.12 -5.42 -17.07
CA VAL A 497 -16.19 -5.25 -18.19
C VAL A 497 -16.89 -4.57 -19.34
N TYR A 498 -16.13 -4.00 -20.28
CA TYR A 498 -16.66 -3.52 -21.55
C TYR A 498 -15.88 -4.12 -22.71
N THR A 499 -16.55 -4.33 -23.82
CA THR A 499 -15.99 -4.82 -25.09
C THR A 499 -16.28 -3.83 -26.20
N ILE A 500 -15.33 -3.66 -27.11
CA ILE A 500 -15.51 -2.80 -28.28
C ILE A 500 -16.07 -3.64 -29.42
N ASN A 501 -17.27 -3.26 -29.86
CA ASN A 501 -17.91 -3.83 -31.03
C ASN A 501 -17.62 -2.93 -32.25
N GLU A 502 -16.61 -3.28 -33.02
CA GLU A 502 -16.19 -2.47 -34.19
C GLU A 502 -17.25 -2.48 -35.30
N GLU A 503 -17.99 -3.57 -35.52
CA GLU A 503 -19.05 -3.67 -36.50
C GLU A 503 -20.27 -2.82 -36.11
N GLY A 504 -20.68 -2.89 -34.83
CA GLY A 504 -21.77 -2.08 -34.28
C GLY A 504 -21.38 -0.65 -33.94
N LYS A 505 -20.09 -0.32 -33.94
CA LYS A 505 -19.55 0.97 -33.47
C LYS A 505 -20.00 1.35 -32.07
N THR A 506 -20.07 0.35 -31.20
CA THR A 506 -20.48 0.50 -29.80
C THR A 506 -19.42 -0.03 -28.85
N VAL A 507 -19.49 0.43 -27.63
CA VAL A 507 -18.79 -0.15 -26.48
C VAL A 507 -19.86 -0.82 -25.62
N ASP A 508 -19.87 -2.15 -25.65
CA ASP A 508 -20.88 -2.95 -24.96
C ASP A 508 -20.42 -3.28 -23.53
N VAL A 509 -21.33 -3.23 -22.57
CA VAL A 509 -21.04 -3.44 -21.16
C VAL A 509 -21.60 -4.80 -20.72
N HIS A 510 -20.77 -5.55 -20.02
CA HIS A 510 -21.07 -6.88 -19.52
C HIS A 510 -20.63 -7.02 -18.07
N CYS A 511 -21.33 -7.87 -17.32
CA CYS A 511 -20.85 -8.35 -16.02
C CYS A 511 -20.49 -9.82 -16.11
N LYS A 512 -19.52 -10.24 -15.30
CA LYS A 512 -19.14 -11.66 -15.17
C LYS A 512 -18.81 -11.99 -13.73
N SER A 513 -19.13 -13.21 -13.33
CA SER A 513 -18.79 -13.77 -12.03
C SER A 513 -18.31 -15.22 -12.18
N LYS A 514 -17.47 -15.65 -11.25
CA LYS A 514 -17.04 -17.04 -11.09
C LYS A 514 -17.16 -17.37 -9.61
N PHE A 515 -17.99 -18.33 -9.28
CA PHE A 515 -18.26 -18.71 -7.89
C PHE A 515 -18.35 -20.24 -7.74
N PRO A 516 -18.04 -20.75 -6.53
CA PRO A 516 -18.18 -22.17 -6.23
C PRO A 516 -19.64 -22.60 -6.33
N PHE A 517 -19.87 -23.83 -6.82
CA PHE A 517 -21.21 -24.39 -6.90
C PHE A 517 -21.16 -25.89 -6.61
N ILE A 518 -21.27 -26.21 -5.32
CA ILE A 518 -21.10 -27.57 -4.78
C ILE A 518 -22.29 -27.93 -3.86
N SER A 519 -22.56 -29.23 -3.72
CA SER A 519 -23.69 -29.72 -2.91
C SER A 519 -23.64 -29.40 -1.42
N GLN A 520 -22.46 -29.00 -0.91
CA GLN A 520 -22.24 -28.61 0.48
C GLN A 520 -22.68 -27.15 0.79
N ILE A 521 -22.98 -26.36 -0.23
CA ILE A 521 -23.50 -24.99 -0.01
C ILE A 521 -24.92 -25.09 0.54
N PRO A 522 -25.21 -24.56 1.73
CA PRO A 522 -26.54 -24.52 2.28
C PRO A 522 -27.49 -23.69 1.40
N ASN A 523 -28.69 -24.18 1.12
CA ASN A 523 -29.70 -23.45 0.36
C ASN A 523 -29.17 -22.93 -1.00
N LEU A 524 -28.70 -23.84 -1.85
CA LEU A 524 -28.17 -23.51 -3.19
C LEU A 524 -29.11 -22.63 -4.02
N ASP A 525 -30.43 -22.75 -3.83
CA ASP A 525 -31.43 -21.94 -4.51
C ASP A 525 -31.30 -20.44 -4.12
N ASP A 526 -31.13 -20.15 -2.82
CA ASP A 526 -30.94 -18.80 -2.32
C ASP A 526 -29.54 -18.29 -2.66
N TYR A 527 -28.54 -19.17 -2.59
CA TYR A 527 -27.17 -18.83 -2.99
C TYR A 527 -27.11 -18.38 -4.45
N LEU A 528 -27.66 -19.16 -5.39
CA LEU A 528 -27.70 -18.79 -6.80
C LEU A 528 -28.51 -17.51 -7.06
N ARG A 529 -29.62 -17.29 -6.32
CA ARG A 529 -30.40 -16.05 -6.42
C ARG A 529 -29.60 -14.84 -6.00
N ASN A 530 -28.76 -14.95 -4.96
CA ASN A 530 -27.89 -13.87 -4.50
C ASN A 530 -26.80 -13.56 -5.52
N GLU A 531 -26.11 -14.58 -6.03
CA GLU A 531 -25.09 -14.42 -7.07
C GLU A 531 -25.65 -13.73 -8.33
N LEU A 532 -26.85 -14.15 -8.78
CA LEU A 532 -27.53 -13.49 -9.90
C LEU A 532 -28.00 -12.07 -9.53
N GLY A 533 -28.37 -11.82 -8.28
CA GLY A 533 -28.73 -10.51 -7.76
C GLY A 533 -27.59 -9.50 -7.83
N ASP A 534 -26.37 -9.95 -7.67
CA ASP A 534 -25.18 -9.09 -7.71
C ASP A 534 -24.90 -8.52 -9.11
N PHE A 535 -25.31 -9.20 -10.17
CA PHE A 535 -25.30 -8.62 -11.52
C PHE A 535 -26.20 -7.39 -11.62
N PHE A 536 -27.41 -7.46 -11.07
CA PHE A 536 -28.33 -6.31 -11.05
C PHE A 536 -27.79 -5.17 -10.20
N ASN A 537 -27.13 -5.48 -9.09
CA ASN A 537 -26.45 -4.48 -8.25
C ASN A 537 -25.35 -3.76 -9.03
N ALA A 538 -24.52 -4.50 -9.77
CA ALA A 538 -23.46 -3.93 -10.60
C ALA A 538 -24.02 -3.05 -11.74
N HIS A 539 -25.08 -3.51 -12.43
CA HIS A 539 -25.78 -2.73 -13.47
C HIS A 539 -26.33 -1.41 -12.90
N HIS A 540 -27.03 -1.50 -11.77
CA HIS A 540 -27.58 -0.30 -11.10
C HIS A 540 -26.50 0.66 -10.64
N PHE A 541 -25.40 0.14 -10.12
CA PHE A 541 -24.27 0.94 -9.67
C PHE A 541 -23.64 1.72 -10.83
N VAL A 542 -23.30 1.05 -11.94
CA VAL A 542 -22.74 1.71 -13.13
C VAL A 542 -23.68 2.77 -13.68
N GLY A 543 -24.98 2.45 -13.81
CA GLY A 543 -25.98 3.40 -14.29
C GLY A 543 -26.09 4.64 -13.39
N SER A 544 -26.08 4.45 -12.07
CA SER A 544 -26.11 5.53 -11.09
C SER A 544 -24.87 6.42 -11.13
N GLU A 545 -23.68 5.82 -11.25
CA GLU A 545 -22.42 6.57 -11.36
C GLU A 545 -22.33 7.36 -12.67
N MET A 546 -22.79 6.79 -13.79
CA MET A 546 -22.90 7.51 -15.06
C MET A 546 -23.79 8.74 -14.95
N ALA A 547 -24.92 8.62 -14.25
CA ALA A 547 -25.85 9.74 -14.01
C ALA A 547 -25.18 10.86 -13.18
N LYS A 548 -24.53 10.49 -12.08
CA LYS A 548 -23.78 11.45 -11.23
C LYS A 548 -22.69 12.20 -11.99
N LEU A 549 -21.91 11.48 -12.82
CA LEU A 549 -20.85 12.11 -13.63
C LEU A 549 -21.40 13.11 -14.65
N ARG A 550 -22.57 12.82 -15.26
CA ARG A 550 -23.25 13.77 -16.16
C ARG A 550 -23.75 15.03 -15.41
N GLU A 551 -24.29 14.87 -14.20
CA GLU A 551 -24.74 15.99 -13.37
C GLU A 551 -23.58 16.89 -12.95
N GLN A 552 -22.47 16.31 -12.48
CA GLN A 552 -21.26 17.06 -12.09
C GLN A 552 -20.69 17.89 -13.25
N GLU A 553 -20.59 17.32 -14.45
CA GLU A 553 -20.10 18.05 -15.64
C GLU A 553 -21.05 19.19 -16.07
N GLN A 554 -22.39 19.05 -15.85
CA GLN A 554 -23.35 20.12 -16.10
C GLN A 554 -23.20 21.26 -15.09
N GLU A 555 -22.96 20.96 -13.81
CA GLU A 555 -22.72 21.96 -12.77
C GLU A 555 -21.41 22.73 -13.02
N ASP A 556 -20.31 22.02 -13.36
CA ASP A 556 -19.03 22.63 -13.67
C ASP A 556 -19.11 23.56 -14.89
N ASN A 557 -19.82 23.17 -15.94
CA ASN A 557 -20.06 23.99 -17.11
C ASN A 557 -20.95 25.21 -16.82
N THR A 558 -21.85 25.13 -15.84
CA THR A 558 -22.72 26.23 -15.43
C THR A 558 -21.98 27.24 -14.56
N GLN A 559 -20.98 26.82 -13.80
CA GLN A 559 -20.10 27.68 -12.99
C GLN A 559 -18.99 28.35 -13.82
N ALA A 560 -18.64 27.80 -14.97
CA ALA A 560 -17.61 28.32 -15.87
C ALA A 560 -18.13 29.37 -16.88
N ASN A 561 -19.45 29.55 -17.05
CA ASN A 561 -20.12 30.58 -17.84
C ASN A 561 -20.70 31.68 -16.95
#